data_8b827b50054550ff47700a15a72a0236
#
_entry.id   8b827b50054550ff47700a15a72a0236
#
_cell.length_a   1.000
_cell.length_b   1.000
_cell.length_c   1.000
_cell.angle_alpha   90.00
_cell.angle_beta   90.00
_cell.angle_gamma   90.00
#
_symmetry.space_group_name_H-M   'P 1'
#
loop_
_entity.id
_entity.type
_entity.pdbx_description
1 polymer ?
#
loop_
_entity_poly.entity_id
_entity_poly.type
_entity_poly.pdbx_seq_one_letter_code
_entity_poly.pdbx_strand_id
1 'polypeptide(L)'
;MKQGDHFLKIITVLLAAAVLSYFGYAAWRAAAAPAATVTALAYEADVGAEAVGYVVRDEVQLSAPAGNVVPARSEGERVGCGQVLAAVYGSAEAAARQTEVRNLQAQLRQLDYALDDPGSDQALDRAVRDLLTRCARRTALRELPGDLGDELKGRILRSSAGDGTLETLAAEQTALTAALSERTGGAETVLTAAESGHFSGTADGYEAVLTPAALDAMTLADFDALEGAAEPAADGVYGRLIRSEQWYFVTAVDTARLEGLAAGDTVRLSVPRDAFEDADMEILRIGPGEGGRSLLVLGCGSRLGDVTLLRRQACTLTFRSYAGLRVPKEALCTGADGTAGVYVREGAVARFKAVDVLYESEDGYVAALDQTSTETLWPGDEILIGSNY
;
A
#
# COMPACT_ATOMS: atom_id res chain seq x y z
N MET A 1 69.45 56.13 18.72
CA MET A 1 68.96 54.99 17.91
C MET A 1 68.85 53.65 18.65
N LYS A 2 69.12 53.50 19.95
CA LYS A 2 69.04 52.23 20.68
C LYS A 2 67.66 51.90 21.29
N GLN A 3 66.75 52.87 21.46
CA GLN A 3 65.44 52.63 22.12
C GLN A 3 64.38 52.02 21.16
N GLY A 4 64.44 52.26 19.85
CA GLY A 4 63.51 51.68 18.87
C GLY A 4 63.69 50.18 18.67
N ASP A 5 64.95 49.70 18.87
CA ASP A 5 65.26 48.26 18.62
C ASP A 5 64.72 47.35 19.75
N HIS A 6 64.71 47.90 21.01
CA HIS A 6 64.10 47.17 22.16
C HIS A 6 62.58 47.11 22.07
N PHE A 7 61.93 48.17 21.58
CA PHE A 7 60.48 48.23 21.37
C PHE A 7 60.02 47.25 20.28
N LEU A 8 60.77 47.19 19.15
CA LEU A 8 60.52 46.28 18.10
C LEU A 8 60.64 44.79 18.55
N LYS A 9 61.70 44.50 19.36
CA LYS A 9 61.88 43.13 19.91
C LYS A 9 60.77 42.74 20.89
N ILE A 10 60.27 43.65 21.71
CA ILE A 10 59.14 43.40 22.60
C ILE A 10 57.86 43.12 21.82
N ILE A 11 57.56 43.90 20.75
CA ILE A 11 56.40 43.67 19.90
C ILE A 11 56.50 42.32 19.22
N THR A 12 57.70 41.96 18.69
CA THR A 12 57.88 40.64 18.05
C THR A 12 57.70 39.49 19.00
N VAL A 13 58.18 39.60 20.24
CA VAL A 13 57.97 38.56 21.25
C VAL A 13 56.50 38.46 21.67
N LEU A 14 55.79 39.57 21.83
CA LEU A 14 54.37 39.59 22.15
C LEU A 14 53.52 38.96 21.01
N LEU A 15 53.88 39.29 19.74
CA LEU A 15 53.19 38.71 18.57
C LEU A 15 53.45 37.20 18.45
N ALA A 16 54.71 36.77 18.70
CA ALA A 16 55.03 35.34 18.69
C ALA A 16 54.30 34.59 19.85
N ALA A 17 54.22 35.18 21.03
CA ALA A 17 53.46 34.61 22.17
C ALA A 17 51.95 34.53 21.87
N ALA A 18 51.37 35.55 21.21
CA ALA A 18 49.96 35.54 20.79
C ALA A 18 49.67 34.46 19.75
N VAL A 19 50.59 34.30 18.75
CA VAL A 19 50.48 33.26 17.73
C VAL A 19 50.58 31.86 18.36
N LEU A 20 51.56 31.64 19.25
CA LEU A 20 51.70 30.37 19.94
C LEU A 20 50.51 30.04 20.85
N SER A 21 50.00 31.07 21.55
CA SER A 21 48.77 30.92 22.35
C SER A 21 47.55 30.59 21.51
N TYR A 22 47.41 31.21 20.33
CA TYR A 22 46.34 30.90 19.38
C TYR A 22 46.45 29.46 18.84
N PHE A 23 47.62 29.02 18.42
CA PHE A 23 47.82 27.63 17.96
C PHE A 23 47.62 26.63 19.11
N GLY A 24 48.09 26.94 20.30
CA GLY A 24 47.86 26.12 21.49
C GLY A 24 46.36 25.98 21.82
N TYR A 25 45.64 27.10 21.78
CA TYR A 25 44.19 27.12 21.96
C TYR A 25 43.45 26.39 20.84
N ALA A 26 43.84 26.59 19.57
CA ALA A 26 43.25 25.90 18.44
C ALA A 26 43.48 24.37 18.47
N ALA A 27 44.71 23.96 18.82
CA ALA A 27 45.04 22.54 19.01
C ALA A 27 44.26 21.93 20.19
N TRP A 28 44.18 22.66 21.33
CA TRP A 28 43.37 22.19 22.46
C TRP A 28 41.89 22.09 22.11
N ARG A 29 41.33 23.06 21.38
CA ARG A 29 39.94 23.06 20.95
C ARG A 29 39.65 21.93 19.94
N ALA A 30 40.59 21.63 19.03
CA ALA A 30 40.48 20.51 18.11
C ALA A 30 40.53 19.14 18.82
N ALA A 31 41.42 19.03 19.84
CA ALA A 31 41.52 17.83 20.67
C ALA A 31 40.37 17.67 21.69
N ALA A 32 39.75 18.78 22.11
CA ALA A 32 38.61 18.79 23.03
C ALA A 32 37.26 18.82 22.34
N ALA A 33 37.22 18.84 20.99
CA ALA A 33 35.95 18.75 20.28
C ALA A 33 35.26 17.41 20.61
N PRO A 34 34.01 17.44 21.09
CA PRO A 34 33.28 16.19 21.34
C PRO A 34 33.21 15.38 20.06
N ALA A 35 33.53 14.09 20.13
CA ALA A 35 33.37 13.20 19.00
C ALA A 35 31.91 13.26 18.53
N ALA A 36 31.71 13.37 17.21
CA ALA A 36 30.36 13.31 16.65
C ALA A 36 29.73 11.96 16.95
N THR A 37 28.50 11.97 17.42
CA THR A 37 27.76 10.73 17.73
C THR A 37 26.47 10.66 16.94
N VAL A 38 26.06 9.45 16.56
CA VAL A 38 24.76 9.13 16.00
C VAL A 38 24.12 8.05 16.85
N THR A 39 22.85 8.21 17.17
CA THR A 39 22.11 7.20 17.94
C THR A 39 21.78 6.00 17.05
N ALA A 40 22.03 4.80 17.55
CA ALA A 40 21.60 3.57 16.91
C ALA A 40 20.06 3.46 16.96
N LEU A 41 19.42 3.60 15.81
CA LEU A 41 17.97 3.50 15.69
C LEU A 41 17.59 2.22 14.97
N ALA A 42 16.44 1.65 15.34
CA ALA A 42 15.84 0.59 14.57
C ALA A 42 15.57 1.10 13.14
N TYR A 43 15.97 0.30 12.18
CA TYR A 43 15.90 0.62 10.76
C TYR A 43 15.54 -0.64 9.96
N GLU A 44 14.70 -0.45 8.96
CA GLU A 44 14.33 -1.47 8.00
C GLU A 44 14.76 -1.01 6.61
N ALA A 45 15.59 -1.79 5.95
CA ALA A 45 16.04 -1.52 4.59
C ALA A 45 15.36 -2.47 3.63
N ASP A 46 14.56 -1.93 2.73
CA ASP A 46 13.89 -2.68 1.69
C ASP A 46 14.73 -2.71 0.42
N VAL A 47 14.93 -3.91 -0.09
CA VAL A 47 15.57 -4.15 -1.38
C VAL A 47 14.49 -4.53 -2.37
N GLY A 48 14.29 -3.68 -3.36
CA GLY A 48 13.19 -3.83 -4.29
C GLY A 48 13.41 -3.07 -5.60
N ALA A 49 12.34 -2.95 -6.35
CA ALA A 49 12.29 -2.20 -7.60
C ALA A 49 10.95 -1.48 -7.76
N GLU A 50 11.00 -0.29 -8.33
CA GLU A 50 9.80 0.33 -8.88
C GLU A 50 9.53 -0.26 -10.26
N ALA A 51 8.28 -0.58 -10.53
CA ALA A 51 7.88 -1.19 -11.78
C ALA A 51 6.47 -0.75 -12.19
N VAL A 52 6.17 -0.93 -13.47
CA VAL A 52 4.81 -0.84 -14.00
C VAL A 52 4.41 -2.22 -14.47
N GLY A 53 3.20 -2.66 -14.15
CA GLY A 53 2.73 -3.97 -14.56
C GLY A 53 1.22 -4.03 -14.70
N TYR A 54 0.73 -5.22 -14.98
CA TYR A 54 -0.68 -5.48 -15.23
C TYR A 54 -1.24 -6.49 -14.24
N VAL A 55 -2.41 -6.16 -13.70
CA VAL A 55 -3.22 -7.11 -12.93
C VAL A 55 -3.95 -8.03 -13.90
N VAL A 56 -3.80 -9.33 -13.72
CA VAL A 56 -4.41 -10.37 -14.55
C VAL A 56 -5.30 -11.25 -13.67
N ARG A 57 -6.49 -11.52 -14.16
CA ARG A 57 -7.51 -12.30 -13.44
C ARG A 57 -8.19 -13.25 -14.43
N ASP A 58 -8.83 -14.28 -13.93
CA ASP A 58 -9.71 -15.13 -14.73
C ASP A 58 -11.06 -14.44 -14.90
N GLU A 59 -11.26 -13.78 -16.04
CA GLU A 59 -12.37 -12.88 -16.33
C GLU A 59 -13.18 -13.32 -17.54
N VAL A 60 -14.48 -13.07 -17.47
CA VAL A 60 -15.40 -13.21 -18.61
C VAL A 60 -16.10 -11.88 -18.84
N GLN A 61 -16.08 -11.41 -20.08
CA GLN A 61 -16.82 -10.22 -20.49
C GLN A 61 -18.32 -10.46 -20.44
N LEU A 62 -19.06 -9.49 -19.93
CA LEU A 62 -20.49 -9.50 -19.82
C LEU A 62 -21.08 -8.60 -20.91
N SER A 63 -21.58 -9.23 -21.98
CA SER A 63 -22.22 -8.55 -23.11
C SER A 63 -23.73 -8.45 -22.89
N ALA A 64 -24.32 -7.37 -23.37
CA ALA A 64 -25.77 -7.16 -23.35
C ALA A 64 -26.32 -6.97 -24.75
N PRO A 65 -27.62 -7.33 -24.99
CA PRO A 65 -28.31 -6.91 -26.17
C PRO A 65 -28.40 -5.38 -26.25
N ALA A 66 -28.72 -4.84 -27.43
CA ALA A 66 -28.87 -3.40 -27.59
C ALA A 66 -29.91 -2.84 -26.62
N GLY A 67 -29.56 -1.74 -25.92
CA GLY A 67 -30.39 -1.10 -24.93
C GLY A 67 -29.60 -0.42 -23.85
N ASN A 68 -30.29 0.14 -22.87
CA ASN A 68 -29.68 0.82 -21.72
C ASN A 68 -29.53 -0.17 -20.57
N VAL A 69 -28.29 -0.58 -20.28
CA VAL A 69 -28.00 -1.56 -19.24
C VAL A 69 -27.84 -0.86 -17.89
N VAL A 70 -28.56 -1.35 -16.89
CA VAL A 70 -28.41 -0.90 -15.51
C VAL A 70 -27.95 -2.07 -14.67
N PRO A 71 -26.70 -2.05 -14.15
CA PRO A 71 -26.20 -3.11 -13.29
C PRO A 71 -27.05 -3.26 -12.03
N ALA A 72 -27.33 -4.47 -11.62
CA ALA A 72 -28.08 -4.78 -10.39
C ALA A 72 -27.15 -5.15 -9.21
N ARG A 73 -25.85 -5.22 -9.45
CA ARG A 73 -24.83 -5.60 -8.48
C ARG A 73 -23.85 -4.47 -8.25
N SER A 74 -23.24 -4.46 -7.06
CA SER A 74 -22.17 -3.55 -6.70
C SER A 74 -20.82 -4.07 -7.20
N GLU A 75 -19.83 -3.19 -7.32
CA GLU A 75 -18.46 -3.55 -7.66
C GLU A 75 -17.89 -4.53 -6.63
N GLY A 76 -17.24 -5.61 -7.10
CA GLY A 76 -16.67 -6.65 -6.27
C GLY A 76 -17.69 -7.59 -5.60
N GLU A 77 -19.00 -7.38 -5.78
CA GLU A 77 -20.03 -8.22 -5.18
C GLU A 77 -19.97 -9.66 -5.73
N ARG A 78 -19.97 -10.61 -4.79
CA ARG A 78 -20.01 -12.03 -5.15
C ARG A 78 -21.39 -12.44 -5.63
N VAL A 79 -21.46 -13.07 -6.78
CA VAL A 79 -22.70 -13.53 -7.40
C VAL A 79 -22.64 -15.04 -7.66
N GLY A 80 -23.76 -15.71 -7.45
CA GLY A 80 -23.94 -17.10 -7.79
C GLY A 80 -24.51 -17.27 -9.20
N CYS A 81 -24.34 -18.45 -9.80
CA CYS A 81 -24.96 -18.82 -11.05
C CYS A 81 -26.49 -18.62 -11.00
N GLY A 82 -27.06 -18.02 -12.04
CA GLY A 82 -28.49 -17.69 -12.14
C GLY A 82 -28.91 -16.41 -11.42
N GLN A 83 -28.06 -15.77 -10.65
CA GLN A 83 -28.40 -14.51 -10.02
C GLN A 83 -28.40 -13.35 -11.01
N VAL A 84 -29.26 -12.36 -10.78
CA VAL A 84 -29.39 -11.17 -11.62
C VAL A 84 -28.15 -10.32 -11.55
N LEU A 85 -27.55 -10.00 -12.70
CA LEU A 85 -26.39 -9.12 -12.85
C LEU A 85 -26.81 -7.71 -13.24
N ALA A 86 -27.71 -7.60 -14.21
CA ALA A 86 -28.15 -6.32 -14.77
C ALA A 86 -29.55 -6.43 -15.36
N ALA A 87 -30.15 -5.30 -15.64
CA ALA A 87 -31.41 -5.19 -16.36
C ALA A 87 -31.24 -4.27 -17.56
N VAL A 88 -31.87 -4.62 -18.67
CA VAL A 88 -31.84 -3.86 -19.93
C VAL A 88 -33.17 -3.14 -20.09
N TYR A 89 -33.10 -1.87 -20.44
CA TYR A 89 -34.25 -0.98 -20.65
C TYR A 89 -34.21 -0.43 -22.07
N GLY A 90 -35.39 -0.35 -22.74
CA GLY A 90 -35.50 0.13 -24.11
C GLY A 90 -35.27 1.65 -24.25
N SER A 91 -35.33 2.43 -23.17
CA SER A 91 -35.08 3.85 -23.23
C SER A 91 -34.16 4.32 -22.09
N ALA A 92 -33.42 5.42 -22.34
CA ALA A 92 -32.56 6.05 -21.36
C ALA A 92 -33.36 6.59 -20.15
N GLU A 93 -34.59 7.07 -20.38
CA GLU A 93 -35.46 7.55 -19.31
C GLU A 93 -35.93 6.43 -18.40
N ALA A 94 -36.21 5.22 -18.95
CA ALA A 94 -36.56 4.05 -18.16
C ALA A 94 -35.37 3.59 -17.30
N ALA A 95 -34.15 3.58 -17.87
CA ALA A 95 -32.93 3.27 -17.15
C ALA A 95 -32.63 4.29 -16.03
N ALA A 96 -32.80 5.58 -16.30
CA ALA A 96 -32.61 6.64 -15.31
C ALA A 96 -33.63 6.52 -14.16
N ARG A 97 -34.90 6.23 -14.47
CA ARG A 97 -35.93 5.97 -13.45
C ARG A 97 -35.54 4.79 -12.55
N GLN A 98 -35.02 3.72 -13.12
CA GLN A 98 -34.57 2.58 -12.31
C GLN A 98 -33.40 2.91 -11.39
N THR A 99 -32.46 3.74 -11.84
CA THR A 99 -31.39 4.23 -10.99
C THR A 99 -31.94 5.08 -9.84
N GLU A 100 -32.92 5.92 -10.10
CA GLU A 100 -33.64 6.69 -9.09
C GLU A 100 -34.38 5.79 -8.08
N VAL A 101 -35.06 4.75 -8.56
CA VAL A 101 -35.71 3.73 -7.70
C VAL A 101 -34.72 3.08 -6.75
N ARG A 102 -33.55 2.74 -7.22
CA ARG A 102 -32.49 2.14 -6.36
C ARG A 102 -31.98 3.13 -5.30
N ASN A 103 -31.80 4.39 -5.67
CA ASN A 103 -31.42 5.43 -4.71
C ASN A 103 -32.50 5.65 -3.64
N LEU A 104 -33.77 5.66 -4.04
CA LEU A 104 -34.90 5.76 -3.10
C LEU A 104 -34.95 4.53 -2.17
N GLN A 105 -34.71 3.33 -2.69
CA GLN A 105 -34.62 2.11 -1.86
C GLN A 105 -33.47 2.16 -0.85
N ALA A 106 -32.30 2.68 -1.25
CA ALA A 106 -31.18 2.87 -0.31
C ALA A 106 -31.52 3.89 0.78
N GLN A 107 -32.15 5.01 0.41
CA GLN A 107 -32.60 6.01 1.38
C GLN A 107 -33.66 5.44 2.34
N LEU A 108 -34.60 4.65 1.83
CA LEU A 108 -35.60 3.97 2.67
C LEU A 108 -34.94 3.04 3.67
N ARG A 109 -33.99 2.20 3.27
CA ARG A 109 -33.25 1.35 4.21
C ARG A 109 -32.53 2.16 5.29
N GLN A 110 -31.91 3.30 4.93
CA GLN A 110 -31.26 4.17 5.92
C GLN A 110 -32.27 4.73 6.93
N LEU A 111 -33.46 5.13 6.46
CA LEU A 111 -34.56 5.60 7.34
C LEU A 111 -35.14 4.47 8.18
N ASP A 112 -35.29 3.26 7.63
CA ASP A 112 -35.72 2.07 8.37
C ASP A 112 -34.78 1.81 9.56
N TYR A 113 -33.46 1.80 9.32
CA TYR A 113 -32.46 1.68 10.39
C TYR A 113 -32.48 2.84 11.40
N ALA A 114 -32.82 4.05 10.96
CA ALA A 114 -32.94 5.20 11.85
C ALA A 114 -34.16 5.12 12.76
N LEU A 115 -35.27 4.55 12.28
CA LEU A 115 -36.56 4.51 12.97
C LEU A 115 -36.76 3.22 13.78
N ASP A 116 -36.12 2.11 13.41
CA ASP A 116 -36.37 0.76 13.92
C ASP A 116 -35.80 0.51 15.35
N ASP A 117 -34.91 1.36 15.85
CA ASP A 117 -34.34 1.21 17.19
C ASP A 117 -34.61 2.42 18.08
N PRO A 118 -35.53 2.30 19.06
CA PRO A 118 -35.95 3.43 19.89
C PRO A 118 -34.91 3.93 20.90
N GLY A 119 -33.67 3.53 20.82
CA GLY A 119 -32.83 4.10 21.86
C GLY A 119 -31.41 3.75 21.94
N SER A 120 -30.64 3.59 20.94
CA SER A 120 -29.32 3.35 21.44
C SER A 120 -28.15 3.80 20.57
N ASP A 121 -27.44 4.78 21.11
CA ASP A 121 -25.99 4.91 20.97
C ASP A 121 -25.31 3.53 21.08
N GLN A 122 -25.88 2.57 21.85
CA GLN A 122 -25.38 1.20 21.96
C GLN A 122 -25.50 0.37 20.68
N ALA A 123 -26.49 0.62 19.83
CA ALA A 123 -26.60 -0.08 18.54
C ALA A 123 -25.60 0.47 17.53
N LEU A 124 -25.41 1.79 17.49
CA LEU A 124 -24.34 2.41 16.70
C LEU A 124 -22.98 1.95 17.18
N ASP A 125 -22.72 1.95 18.50
CA ASP A 125 -21.49 1.45 19.10
C ASP A 125 -21.21 -0.02 18.78
N ARG A 126 -22.25 -0.86 18.68
CA ARG A 126 -22.09 -2.26 18.27
C ARG A 126 -21.75 -2.39 16.81
N ALA A 127 -22.46 -1.67 15.94
CA ALA A 127 -22.19 -1.68 14.49
C ALA A 127 -20.78 -1.16 14.17
N VAL A 128 -20.35 -0.08 14.82
CA VAL A 128 -18.99 0.47 14.68
C VAL A 128 -17.94 -0.52 15.21
N ARG A 129 -18.17 -1.14 16.37
CA ARG A 129 -17.24 -2.15 16.91
C ARG A 129 -17.16 -3.40 16.03
N ASP A 130 -18.27 -3.83 15.45
CA ASP A 130 -18.27 -4.95 14.51
C ASP A 130 -17.49 -4.61 13.25
N LEU A 131 -17.71 -3.42 12.68
CA LEU A 131 -16.92 -2.91 11.55
C LEU A 131 -15.43 -2.85 11.89
N LEU A 132 -15.06 -2.23 13.00
CA LEU A 132 -13.65 -2.14 13.44
C LEU A 132 -13.03 -3.52 13.66
N THR A 133 -13.80 -4.48 14.23
CA THR A 133 -13.34 -5.86 14.42
C THR A 133 -13.09 -6.56 13.08
N ARG A 134 -13.96 -6.34 12.10
CA ARG A 134 -13.81 -6.89 10.75
C ARG A 134 -12.62 -6.25 10.02
N CYS A 135 -12.45 -4.95 10.14
CA CYS A 135 -11.28 -4.24 9.63
C CYS A 135 -9.98 -4.75 10.28
N ALA A 136 -9.96 -4.92 11.61
CA ALA A 136 -8.81 -5.45 12.34
C ALA A 136 -8.47 -6.90 11.94
N ARG A 137 -9.47 -7.69 11.57
CA ARG A 137 -9.31 -9.05 11.04
C ARG A 137 -8.98 -9.06 9.55
N ARG A 138 -8.82 -7.88 8.93
CA ARG A 138 -8.59 -7.70 7.49
C ARG A 138 -9.67 -8.38 6.64
N THR A 139 -10.91 -8.39 7.12
CA THR A 139 -12.06 -8.84 6.34
C THR A 139 -12.22 -7.92 5.13
N ALA A 140 -12.21 -8.47 3.94
CA ALA A 140 -12.37 -7.67 2.72
C ALA A 140 -13.70 -6.91 2.74
N LEU A 141 -13.73 -5.68 2.22
CA LEU A 141 -14.93 -4.85 2.19
C LEU A 141 -16.12 -5.55 1.53
N ARG A 142 -15.87 -6.41 0.53
CA ARG A 142 -16.89 -7.22 -0.16
C ARG A 142 -17.54 -8.30 0.72
N GLU A 143 -16.88 -8.70 1.82
CA GLU A 143 -17.40 -9.69 2.78
C GLU A 143 -18.25 -9.02 3.86
N LEU A 144 -18.32 -7.69 3.85
CA LEU A 144 -19.24 -6.94 4.69
C LEU A 144 -20.67 -7.09 4.16
N PRO A 145 -21.68 -7.08 5.04
CA PRO A 145 -23.07 -7.03 4.60
C PRO A 145 -23.27 -5.88 3.61
N GLY A 146 -23.95 -6.14 2.49
CA GLY A 146 -24.16 -5.14 1.45
C GLY A 146 -24.95 -3.91 1.90
N ASP A 147 -25.70 -4.03 2.99
CA ASP A 147 -26.50 -2.98 3.63
C ASP A 147 -25.79 -2.31 4.83
N LEU A 148 -24.58 -2.76 5.21
CA LEU A 148 -23.86 -2.20 6.36
C LEU A 148 -23.67 -0.68 6.24
N GLY A 149 -23.43 -0.17 5.04
CA GLY A 149 -23.31 1.26 4.80
C GLY A 149 -24.62 2.01 5.07
N ASP A 150 -25.75 1.43 4.67
CA ASP A 150 -27.09 2.00 4.92
C ASP A 150 -27.43 1.89 6.40
N GLU A 151 -27.12 0.78 7.07
CA GLU A 151 -27.27 0.61 8.51
C GLU A 151 -26.49 1.67 9.30
N LEU A 152 -25.18 1.83 9.02
CA LEU A 152 -24.35 2.82 9.71
C LEU A 152 -24.87 4.25 9.53
N LYS A 153 -25.24 4.61 8.30
CA LYS A 153 -25.83 5.93 8.01
C LYS A 153 -27.15 6.15 8.75
N GLY A 154 -28.03 5.16 8.74
CA GLY A 154 -29.29 5.22 9.46
C GLY A 154 -29.10 5.39 10.97
N ARG A 155 -28.18 4.65 11.57
CA ARG A 155 -27.87 4.75 13.00
C ARG A 155 -27.20 6.08 13.38
N ILE A 156 -26.32 6.62 12.53
CA ILE A 156 -25.76 7.96 12.70
C ILE A 156 -26.87 9.02 12.63
N LEU A 157 -27.76 8.90 11.64
CA LEU A 157 -28.91 9.79 11.50
C LEU A 157 -29.78 9.75 12.77
N ARG A 158 -30.05 8.57 13.31
CA ARG A 158 -30.79 8.38 14.57
C ARG A 158 -30.08 9.02 15.76
N SER A 159 -28.78 8.81 15.93
CA SER A 159 -28.02 9.36 17.07
C SER A 159 -27.94 10.87 17.06
N SER A 160 -28.02 11.47 15.88
CA SER A 160 -28.03 12.94 15.69
C SER A 160 -29.41 13.57 15.76
N ALA A 161 -30.49 12.77 15.74
CA ALA A 161 -31.86 13.21 15.69
C ALA A 161 -32.41 13.50 17.10
N GLY A 162 -32.95 14.68 17.34
CA GLY A 162 -33.80 14.99 18.49
C GLY A 162 -35.25 14.50 18.27
N ASP A 163 -36.05 14.47 19.33
CA ASP A 163 -37.44 13.94 19.29
C ASP A 163 -38.30 14.53 18.17
N GLY A 164 -38.21 15.83 17.89
CA GLY A 164 -38.94 16.48 16.78
C GLY A 164 -38.44 16.12 15.39
N THR A 165 -37.17 15.62 15.27
CA THR A 165 -36.58 15.21 14.00
C THR A 165 -37.07 13.83 13.59
N LEU A 166 -37.43 12.96 14.53
CA LEU A 166 -37.93 11.60 14.24
C LEU A 166 -39.28 11.62 13.54
N GLU A 167 -40.18 12.56 13.91
CA GLU A 167 -41.45 12.72 13.22
C GLU A 167 -41.24 13.16 11.76
N THR A 168 -40.23 14.03 11.51
CA THR A 168 -39.90 14.43 10.13
C THR A 168 -39.31 13.30 9.32
N LEU A 169 -38.45 12.44 9.91
CA LEU A 169 -37.91 11.25 9.26
C LEU A 169 -38.99 10.22 8.93
N ALA A 170 -39.95 10.00 9.81
CA ALA A 170 -41.10 9.13 9.56
C ALA A 170 -42.03 9.64 8.44
N ALA A 171 -42.23 10.98 8.39
CA ALA A 171 -42.94 11.59 7.30
C ALA A 171 -42.20 11.46 5.96
N GLU A 172 -40.87 11.63 5.96
CA GLU A 172 -40.00 11.45 4.81
C GLU A 172 -40.03 9.98 4.33
N GLN A 173 -39.95 9.00 5.22
CA GLN A 173 -40.08 7.58 4.90
C GLN A 173 -41.40 7.29 4.18
N THR A 174 -42.50 7.87 4.67
CA THR A 174 -43.82 7.69 4.06
C THR A 174 -43.87 8.30 2.66
N ALA A 175 -43.32 9.51 2.48
CA ALA A 175 -43.24 10.17 1.18
C ALA A 175 -42.38 9.40 0.16
N LEU A 176 -41.21 8.90 0.59
CA LEU A 176 -40.35 8.10 -0.25
C LEU A 176 -40.97 6.75 -0.65
N THR A 177 -41.73 6.13 0.26
CA THR A 177 -42.47 4.88 -0.02
C THR A 177 -43.51 5.11 -1.08
N ALA A 178 -44.26 6.20 -0.98
CA ALA A 178 -45.23 6.61 -2.00
C ALA A 178 -44.56 6.87 -3.36
N ALA A 179 -43.49 7.67 -3.36
CA ALA A 179 -42.71 7.95 -4.58
C ALA A 179 -42.14 6.69 -5.24
N LEU A 180 -41.72 5.70 -4.45
CA LEU A 180 -41.22 4.41 -4.95
C LEU A 180 -42.33 3.60 -5.63
N SER A 181 -43.54 3.57 -5.05
CA SER A 181 -44.68 2.83 -5.61
C SER A 181 -45.13 3.38 -6.95
N GLU A 182 -44.99 4.69 -7.18
CA GLU A 182 -45.32 5.31 -8.46
C GLU A 182 -44.29 5.06 -9.59
N ARG A 183 -43.07 4.74 -9.23
CA ARG A 183 -41.91 4.67 -10.16
C ARG A 183 -41.47 3.26 -10.55
N THR A 184 -42.07 2.21 -9.99
CA THR A 184 -41.72 0.82 -10.33
C THR A 184 -42.15 0.52 -11.78
N GLY A 185 -41.13 0.38 -12.69
CA GLY A 185 -41.28 -0.02 -14.08
C GLY A 185 -40.48 -1.31 -14.35
N GLY A 186 -41.04 -2.18 -15.21
CA GLY A 186 -40.37 -3.44 -15.56
C GLY A 186 -39.20 -3.26 -16.52
N ALA A 187 -38.16 -4.08 -16.33
CA ALA A 187 -37.09 -4.23 -17.30
C ALA A 187 -37.61 -5.04 -18.51
N GLU A 188 -37.11 -4.74 -19.71
CA GLU A 188 -37.42 -5.53 -20.91
C GLU A 188 -36.71 -6.88 -20.88
N THR A 189 -35.46 -6.90 -20.38
CA THR A 189 -34.66 -8.12 -20.28
C THR A 189 -33.85 -8.08 -18.99
N VAL A 190 -33.80 -9.23 -18.32
CA VAL A 190 -32.96 -9.42 -17.11
C VAL A 190 -31.77 -10.29 -17.50
N LEU A 191 -30.58 -9.84 -17.20
CA LEU A 191 -29.32 -10.55 -17.44
C LEU A 191 -28.90 -11.25 -16.16
N THR A 192 -28.64 -12.55 -16.26
CA THR A 192 -28.23 -13.39 -15.12
C THR A 192 -26.82 -13.93 -15.32
N ALA A 193 -26.15 -14.24 -14.21
CA ALA A 193 -24.83 -14.84 -14.22
C ALA A 193 -24.90 -16.28 -14.76
N ALA A 194 -24.09 -16.58 -15.76
CA ALA A 194 -23.95 -17.94 -16.29
C ALA A 194 -23.17 -18.84 -15.32
N GLU A 195 -22.29 -18.27 -14.55
CA GLU A 195 -21.42 -18.93 -13.56
C GLU A 195 -21.26 -18.05 -12.32
N SER A 196 -20.71 -18.62 -11.26
CA SER A 196 -20.42 -17.88 -10.02
C SER A 196 -19.13 -17.07 -10.14
N GLY A 197 -19.08 -15.91 -9.51
CA GLY A 197 -17.89 -15.07 -9.54
C GLY A 197 -18.08 -13.75 -8.81
N HIS A 198 -17.17 -12.82 -9.03
CA HIS A 198 -17.25 -11.45 -8.54
C HIS A 198 -17.61 -10.52 -9.68
N PHE A 199 -18.65 -9.74 -9.50
CA PHE A 199 -19.11 -8.79 -10.52
C PHE A 199 -18.24 -7.53 -10.53
N SER A 200 -17.88 -7.05 -11.72
CA SER A 200 -17.32 -5.72 -11.94
C SER A 200 -18.12 -5.03 -13.03
N GLY A 201 -18.58 -3.80 -12.75
CA GLY A 201 -19.35 -2.98 -13.68
C GLY A 201 -18.50 -2.30 -14.75
N THR A 202 -17.19 -2.57 -14.78
CA THR A 202 -16.24 -2.03 -15.75
C THR A 202 -15.60 -3.16 -16.56
N ALA A 203 -15.44 -2.95 -17.87
CA ALA A 203 -14.64 -3.78 -18.75
C ALA A 203 -13.64 -2.87 -19.47
N ASP A 204 -12.43 -3.35 -19.65
CA ASP A 204 -11.32 -2.58 -20.22
C ASP A 204 -10.76 -3.22 -21.51
N GLY A 205 -11.37 -4.30 -21.97
CA GLY A 205 -10.97 -5.04 -23.17
C GLY A 205 -9.79 -5.99 -22.99
N TYR A 206 -9.08 -5.90 -21.87
CA TYR A 206 -7.95 -6.78 -21.58
C TYR A 206 -8.38 -8.20 -21.15
N GLU A 207 -9.66 -8.44 -20.87
CA GLU A 207 -10.18 -9.72 -20.39
C GLU A 207 -9.90 -10.87 -21.38
N ALA A 208 -9.83 -10.57 -22.67
CA ALA A 208 -9.51 -11.56 -23.70
C ALA A 208 -8.00 -11.70 -23.97
N VAL A 209 -7.19 -10.72 -23.57
CA VAL A 209 -5.75 -10.67 -23.85
C VAL A 209 -4.94 -11.12 -22.64
N LEU A 210 -5.27 -10.57 -21.47
CA LEU A 210 -4.59 -10.84 -20.21
C LEU A 210 -5.35 -11.92 -19.44
N THR A 211 -5.14 -13.17 -19.83
CA THR A 211 -5.71 -14.33 -19.14
C THR A 211 -4.65 -15.09 -18.35
N PRO A 212 -5.00 -15.83 -17.30
CA PRO A 212 -4.02 -16.67 -16.58
C PRO A 212 -3.27 -17.64 -17.53
N ALA A 213 -3.95 -18.23 -18.50
CA ALA A 213 -3.32 -19.12 -19.48
C ALA A 213 -2.33 -18.39 -20.41
N ALA A 214 -2.57 -17.12 -20.73
CA ALA A 214 -1.63 -16.33 -21.53
C ALA A 214 -0.32 -16.04 -20.75
N LEU A 215 -0.37 -15.93 -19.42
CA LEU A 215 0.82 -15.69 -18.59
C LEU A 215 1.81 -16.85 -18.63
N ASP A 216 1.36 -18.08 -18.81
CA ASP A 216 2.25 -19.25 -18.82
C ASP A 216 3.25 -19.20 -19.98
N ALA A 217 2.82 -18.66 -21.13
CA ALA A 217 3.62 -18.57 -22.35
C ALA A 217 4.15 -17.15 -22.64
N MET A 218 3.74 -16.13 -21.89
CA MET A 218 4.10 -14.73 -22.13
C MET A 218 5.61 -14.53 -22.07
N THR A 219 6.15 -13.87 -23.08
CA THR A 219 7.57 -13.46 -23.16
C THR A 219 7.73 -11.99 -22.78
N LEU A 220 8.98 -11.54 -22.59
CA LEU A 220 9.27 -10.13 -22.37
C LEU A 220 8.86 -9.29 -23.59
N ALA A 221 9.05 -9.82 -24.80
CA ALA A 221 8.63 -9.14 -26.05
C ALA A 221 7.12 -8.96 -26.15
N ASP A 222 6.32 -9.95 -25.69
CA ASP A 222 4.87 -9.83 -25.64
C ASP A 222 4.44 -8.76 -24.62
N PHE A 223 5.12 -8.68 -23.47
CA PHE A 223 4.89 -7.65 -22.46
C PHE A 223 5.22 -6.25 -23.01
N ASP A 224 6.36 -6.07 -23.65
CA ASP A 224 6.76 -4.79 -24.27
C ASP A 224 5.80 -4.39 -25.41
N ALA A 225 5.30 -5.35 -26.19
CA ALA A 225 4.28 -5.10 -27.19
C ALA A 225 2.95 -4.65 -26.56
N LEU A 226 2.58 -5.21 -25.42
CA LEU A 226 1.38 -4.82 -24.67
C LEU A 226 1.50 -3.40 -24.11
N GLU A 227 2.66 -3.01 -23.60
CA GLU A 227 2.90 -1.66 -23.12
C GLU A 227 2.86 -0.59 -24.24
N GLY A 228 3.28 -0.95 -25.45
CA GLY A 228 3.26 -0.09 -26.63
C GLY A 228 1.93 -0.06 -27.39
N ALA A 229 1.00 -0.96 -27.06
CA ALA A 229 -0.29 -1.05 -27.73
C ALA A 229 -1.29 -0.01 -27.22
N ALA A 230 -2.26 0.36 -28.07
CA ALA A 230 -3.43 1.09 -27.62
C ALA A 230 -4.31 0.20 -26.73
N GLU A 231 -5.00 0.83 -25.79
CA GLU A 231 -5.94 0.11 -24.92
C GLU A 231 -7.02 -0.60 -25.77
N PRO A 232 -7.31 -1.88 -25.51
CA PRO A 232 -8.33 -2.61 -26.25
C PRO A 232 -9.71 -1.97 -26.04
N ALA A 233 -10.56 -2.04 -27.07
CA ALA A 233 -11.94 -1.57 -26.96
C ALA A 233 -12.82 -2.63 -26.28
N ALA A 234 -13.73 -2.17 -25.43
CA ALA A 234 -14.73 -3.00 -24.76
C ALA A 234 -16.15 -2.70 -25.27
N ASP A 235 -16.32 -2.62 -26.58
CA ASP A 235 -17.59 -2.24 -27.20
C ASP A 235 -18.70 -3.28 -26.94
N GLY A 236 -19.87 -2.80 -26.49
CA GLY A 236 -21.02 -3.67 -26.21
C GLY A 236 -20.90 -4.52 -24.94
N VAL A 237 -19.88 -4.26 -24.11
CA VAL A 237 -19.66 -4.94 -22.83
C VAL A 237 -20.08 -4.00 -21.71
N TYR A 238 -20.92 -4.50 -20.77
CA TYR A 238 -21.39 -3.71 -19.63
C TYR A 238 -20.65 -3.99 -18.32
N GLY A 239 -19.73 -4.93 -18.35
CA GLY A 239 -18.95 -5.34 -17.20
C GLY A 239 -18.25 -6.67 -17.42
N ARG A 240 -17.69 -7.20 -16.36
CA ARG A 240 -17.01 -8.50 -16.34
C ARG A 240 -17.36 -9.31 -15.11
N LEU A 241 -17.19 -10.62 -15.19
CA LEU A 241 -17.30 -11.55 -14.08
C LEU A 241 -15.93 -12.16 -13.82
N ILE A 242 -15.42 -11.99 -12.61
CA ILE A 242 -14.14 -12.56 -12.18
C ILE A 242 -14.44 -13.90 -11.50
N ARG A 243 -13.95 -15.00 -12.09
CA ARG A 243 -14.33 -16.37 -11.72
C ARG A 243 -13.54 -16.96 -10.58
N SER A 244 -12.32 -16.45 -10.36
CA SER A 244 -11.38 -16.99 -9.38
C SER A 244 -10.96 -15.93 -8.36
N GLU A 245 -10.72 -16.35 -7.12
CA GLU A 245 -10.05 -15.50 -6.11
C GLU A 245 -8.57 -15.29 -6.41
N GLN A 246 -7.98 -16.21 -7.19
CA GLN A 246 -6.59 -16.10 -7.64
C GLN A 246 -6.47 -14.99 -8.69
N TRP A 247 -5.54 -14.09 -8.45
CA TRP A 247 -5.14 -13.05 -9.37
C TRP A 247 -3.63 -12.99 -9.51
N TYR A 248 -3.15 -12.34 -10.54
CA TYR A 248 -1.75 -12.31 -10.90
C TYR A 248 -1.32 -10.89 -11.17
N PHE A 249 -0.02 -10.65 -11.03
CA PHE A 249 0.60 -9.41 -11.46
C PHE A 249 1.79 -9.74 -12.36
N VAL A 250 1.83 -9.17 -13.55
CA VAL A 250 2.91 -9.37 -14.50
C VAL A 250 3.62 -8.04 -14.74
N THR A 251 4.94 -8.07 -14.68
CA THR A 251 5.79 -6.89 -14.86
C THR A 251 7.17 -7.27 -15.37
N ALA A 252 7.92 -6.30 -15.85
CA ALA A 252 9.32 -6.46 -16.25
C ALA A 252 10.23 -5.66 -15.33
N VAL A 253 11.25 -6.29 -14.77
CA VAL A 253 12.23 -5.70 -13.86
C VAL A 253 13.66 -6.01 -14.29
N ASP A 254 14.63 -5.24 -13.80
CA ASP A 254 16.04 -5.50 -14.05
C ASP A 254 16.45 -6.88 -13.55
N THR A 255 17.06 -7.68 -14.40
CA THR A 255 17.49 -9.06 -14.08
C THR A 255 18.40 -9.10 -12.85
N ALA A 256 19.28 -8.11 -12.68
CA ALA A 256 20.17 -8.03 -11.53
C ALA A 256 19.44 -7.91 -10.19
N ARG A 257 18.22 -7.33 -10.18
CA ARG A 257 17.39 -7.23 -8.96
C ARG A 257 16.77 -8.56 -8.53
N LEU A 258 16.70 -9.52 -9.46
CA LEU A 258 16.12 -10.84 -9.25
C LEU A 258 17.15 -11.89 -8.84
N GLU A 259 18.44 -11.52 -8.70
CA GLU A 259 19.49 -12.46 -8.31
C GLU A 259 19.18 -13.12 -6.95
N GLY A 260 19.24 -14.46 -6.93
CA GLY A 260 18.95 -15.28 -5.76
C GLY A 260 17.46 -15.37 -5.40
N LEU A 261 16.54 -14.97 -6.28
CA LEU A 261 15.12 -15.24 -6.19
C LEU A 261 14.74 -16.41 -7.10
N ALA A 262 13.75 -17.18 -6.69
CA ALA A 262 13.23 -18.32 -7.41
C ALA A 262 11.70 -18.38 -7.36
N ALA A 263 11.11 -19.22 -8.20
CA ALA A 263 9.69 -19.53 -8.08
C ALA A 263 9.39 -20.15 -6.69
N GLY A 264 8.33 -19.71 -6.06
CA GLY A 264 7.94 -20.03 -4.70
C GLY A 264 8.37 -18.99 -3.64
N ASP A 265 9.27 -18.07 -3.97
CA ASP A 265 9.61 -16.97 -3.06
C ASP A 265 8.47 -15.96 -2.98
N THR A 266 8.40 -15.25 -1.86
CA THR A 266 7.39 -14.21 -1.62
C THR A 266 7.97 -12.83 -1.88
N VAL A 267 7.20 -12.00 -2.58
CA VAL A 267 7.50 -10.60 -2.88
C VAL A 267 6.34 -9.75 -2.38
N ARG A 268 6.64 -8.64 -1.71
CA ARG A 268 5.63 -7.68 -1.31
C ARG A 268 5.38 -6.69 -2.46
N LEU A 269 4.13 -6.61 -2.88
CA LEU A 269 3.64 -5.65 -3.87
C LEU A 269 2.95 -4.50 -3.14
N SER A 270 3.45 -3.27 -3.34
CA SER A 270 2.85 -2.04 -2.83
C SER A 270 2.41 -1.18 -4.01
N VAL A 271 1.15 -0.77 -4.02
CA VAL A 271 0.60 0.15 -5.01
C VAL A 271 0.36 1.50 -4.34
N PRO A 272 0.86 2.62 -4.90
CA PRO A 272 0.73 3.94 -4.29
C PRO A 272 -0.72 4.46 -4.38
N ARG A 273 -1.61 3.92 -3.55
CA ARG A 273 -3.00 4.34 -3.37
C ARG A 273 -3.44 4.04 -1.94
N ASP A 274 -4.13 4.99 -1.32
CA ASP A 274 -4.61 4.90 0.06
C ASP A 274 -5.56 3.71 0.34
N ALA A 275 -6.15 3.14 -0.72
CA ALA A 275 -7.13 2.05 -0.62
C ALA A 275 -6.54 0.64 -0.84
N PHE A 276 -5.27 0.53 -1.23
CA PHE A 276 -4.59 -0.74 -1.44
C PHE A 276 -3.53 -0.94 -0.35
N GLU A 277 -3.74 -1.90 0.52
CA GLU A 277 -2.68 -2.36 1.42
C GLU A 277 -1.72 -3.29 0.67
N ASP A 278 -0.47 -3.35 1.12
CA ASP A 278 0.56 -4.22 0.56
C ASP A 278 0.09 -5.67 0.46
N ALA A 279 0.35 -6.30 -0.66
CA ALA A 279 0.03 -7.70 -0.90
C ALA A 279 1.31 -8.54 -0.95
N ASP A 280 1.35 -9.60 -0.15
CA ASP A 280 2.39 -10.63 -0.29
C ASP A 280 2.00 -11.54 -1.45
N MET A 281 2.86 -11.58 -2.47
CA MET A 281 2.65 -12.34 -3.71
C MET A 281 3.73 -13.41 -3.87
N GLU A 282 3.35 -14.58 -4.35
CA GLU A 282 4.28 -15.66 -4.68
C GLU A 282 4.86 -15.44 -6.08
N ILE A 283 6.17 -15.61 -6.24
CA ILE A 283 6.81 -15.67 -7.54
C ILE A 283 6.42 -16.99 -8.22
N LEU A 284 5.63 -16.91 -9.27
CA LEU A 284 5.24 -18.09 -10.04
C LEU A 284 6.25 -18.38 -11.14
N ARG A 285 6.78 -17.32 -11.78
CA ARG A 285 7.73 -17.46 -12.87
C ARG A 285 8.64 -16.24 -12.99
N ILE A 286 9.92 -16.50 -13.23
CA ILE A 286 10.91 -15.53 -13.68
C ILE A 286 11.28 -15.92 -15.11
N GLY A 287 11.03 -15.03 -16.06
CA GLY A 287 11.42 -15.23 -17.45
C GLY A 287 12.92 -15.12 -17.66
N PRO A 288 13.45 -15.59 -18.80
CA PRO A 288 14.86 -15.41 -19.14
C PRO A 288 15.21 -13.92 -19.23
N GLY A 289 16.46 -13.58 -18.87
CA GLY A 289 16.95 -12.22 -18.99
C GLY A 289 17.18 -11.84 -20.45
N GLU A 290 16.55 -10.79 -20.92
CA GLU A 290 16.69 -10.23 -22.27
C GLU A 290 16.93 -8.72 -22.16
N GLY A 291 18.02 -8.23 -22.74
CA GLY A 291 18.34 -6.81 -22.68
C GLY A 291 18.54 -6.25 -21.26
N GLY A 292 18.91 -7.10 -20.29
CA GLY A 292 19.07 -6.74 -18.87
C GLY A 292 17.77 -6.74 -18.06
N ARG A 293 16.63 -7.08 -18.67
CA ARG A 293 15.31 -7.15 -18.05
C ARG A 293 14.79 -8.60 -18.06
N SER A 294 13.98 -8.95 -17.09
CA SER A 294 13.28 -10.24 -17.01
C SER A 294 11.82 -10.01 -16.70
N LEU A 295 10.98 -10.81 -17.33
CA LEU A 295 9.55 -10.85 -17.01
C LEU A 295 9.35 -11.55 -15.66
N LEU A 296 8.59 -10.93 -14.77
CA LEU A 296 8.22 -11.46 -13.46
C LEU A 296 6.72 -11.67 -13.41
N VAL A 297 6.29 -12.89 -13.10
CA VAL A 297 4.89 -13.26 -12.91
C VAL A 297 4.67 -13.61 -11.44
N LEU A 298 3.81 -12.87 -10.79
CA LEU A 298 3.45 -13.01 -9.40
C LEU A 298 2.00 -13.48 -9.25
N GLY A 299 1.70 -14.25 -8.21
CA GLY A 299 0.36 -14.75 -7.92
C GLY A 299 -0.07 -14.45 -6.49
N CYS A 300 -1.37 -14.15 -6.29
CA CYS A 300 -1.97 -13.93 -4.99
C CYS A 300 -3.38 -14.53 -4.95
N GLY A 301 -3.67 -15.31 -3.90
CA GLY A 301 -4.98 -15.95 -3.68
C GLY A 301 -5.88 -15.21 -2.71
N SER A 302 -5.57 -13.97 -2.36
CA SER A 302 -6.33 -13.17 -1.42
C SER A 302 -6.53 -11.74 -1.93
N ARG A 303 -7.41 -10.97 -1.29
CA ARG A 303 -7.60 -9.53 -1.55
C ARG A 303 -8.05 -9.19 -2.98
N LEU A 304 -8.70 -10.11 -3.66
CA LEU A 304 -9.25 -9.84 -5.01
C LEU A 304 -10.12 -8.57 -5.05
N GLY A 305 -10.89 -8.30 -3.98
CA GLY A 305 -11.74 -7.11 -3.88
C GLY A 305 -11.02 -5.78 -4.04
N ASP A 306 -9.76 -5.72 -3.62
CA ASP A 306 -8.95 -4.50 -3.67
C ASP A 306 -8.41 -4.22 -5.08
N VAL A 307 -8.38 -5.24 -5.95
CA VAL A 307 -7.79 -5.16 -7.29
C VAL A 307 -8.80 -5.28 -8.42
N THR A 308 -10.11 -5.35 -8.14
CA THR A 308 -11.15 -5.54 -9.18
C THR A 308 -11.14 -4.44 -10.24
N LEU A 309 -10.82 -3.20 -9.87
CA LEU A 309 -10.76 -2.04 -10.78
C LEU A 309 -9.36 -1.76 -11.31
N LEU A 310 -8.34 -2.47 -10.81
CA LEU A 310 -6.96 -2.23 -11.22
C LEU A 310 -6.65 -3.01 -12.51
N ARG A 311 -5.85 -2.41 -13.41
CA ARG A 311 -5.31 -3.08 -14.58
C ARG A 311 -3.84 -2.75 -14.76
N ARG A 312 -3.48 -1.64 -15.36
CA ARG A 312 -2.10 -1.18 -15.46
C ARG A 312 -1.76 -0.33 -14.24
N GLN A 313 -0.77 -0.75 -13.46
CA GLN A 313 -0.41 -0.10 -12.20
C GLN A 313 1.09 0.12 -12.09
N ALA A 314 1.47 1.33 -11.63
CA ALA A 314 2.79 1.52 -11.06
C ALA A 314 2.81 0.91 -9.65
N CYS A 315 3.88 0.26 -9.29
CA CYS A 315 4.03 -0.39 -8.00
C CYS A 315 5.49 -0.38 -7.53
N THR A 316 5.67 -0.62 -6.25
CA THR A 316 6.95 -0.95 -5.64
C THR A 316 6.94 -2.43 -5.28
N LEU A 317 7.94 -3.16 -5.74
CA LEU A 317 8.17 -4.55 -5.38
C LEU A 317 9.27 -4.60 -4.33
N THR A 318 9.00 -5.14 -3.15
CA THR A 318 10.01 -5.41 -2.13
C THR A 318 10.35 -6.89 -2.15
N PHE A 319 11.56 -7.21 -2.57
CA PHE A 319 12.05 -8.59 -2.69
C PHE A 319 12.60 -9.12 -1.37
N ARG A 320 13.27 -8.25 -0.61
CA ARG A 320 13.86 -8.56 0.69
C ARG A 320 13.76 -7.36 1.59
N SER A 321 13.55 -7.61 2.88
CA SER A 321 13.58 -6.59 3.91
C SER A 321 14.56 -7.01 5.00
N TYR A 322 15.44 -6.10 5.40
CA TYR A 322 16.44 -6.31 6.44
C TYR A 322 16.11 -5.40 7.63
N ALA A 323 15.59 -5.99 8.69
CA ALA A 323 15.31 -5.28 9.92
C ALA A 323 16.50 -5.36 10.88
N GLY A 324 16.94 -4.22 11.42
CA GLY A 324 18.10 -4.17 12.30
C GLY A 324 18.35 -2.78 12.87
N LEU A 325 19.61 -2.46 13.12
CA LEU A 325 20.07 -1.16 13.59
C LEU A 325 20.85 -0.45 12.48
N ARG A 326 20.56 0.84 12.28
CA ARG A 326 21.30 1.66 11.32
C ARG A 326 22.67 2.02 11.86
N VAL A 327 23.72 1.69 11.09
CA VAL A 327 25.11 2.01 11.34
C VAL A 327 25.64 2.88 10.20
N PRO A 328 26.10 4.12 10.46
CA PRO A 328 26.72 4.95 9.42
C PRO A 328 27.98 4.30 8.85
N LYS A 329 28.26 4.52 7.55
CA LYS A 329 29.47 3.96 6.90
C LYS A 329 30.77 4.38 7.59
N GLU A 330 30.83 5.63 8.03
CA GLU A 330 32.02 6.21 8.70
C GLU A 330 32.25 5.67 10.12
N ALA A 331 31.27 4.97 10.69
CA ALA A 331 31.37 4.45 12.05
C ALA A 331 31.81 2.97 12.10
N LEU A 332 31.64 2.25 10.98
CA LEU A 332 32.03 0.84 10.93
C LEU A 332 33.55 0.71 10.94
N CYS A 333 34.06 -0.06 11.88
CA CYS A 333 35.50 -0.33 12.04
C CYS A 333 35.74 -1.82 12.28
N THR A 334 37.01 -2.21 12.25
CA THR A 334 37.41 -3.60 12.51
C THR A 334 38.13 -3.64 13.86
N GLY A 335 37.66 -4.51 14.75
CA GLY A 335 38.30 -4.77 16.04
C GLY A 335 39.67 -5.41 15.92
N ALA A 336 40.39 -5.53 17.04
CA ALA A 336 41.72 -6.12 17.08
C ALA A 336 41.74 -7.63 16.69
N ASP A 337 40.59 -8.28 16.80
CA ASP A 337 40.37 -9.68 16.46
C ASP A 337 39.87 -9.89 15.02
N GLY A 338 39.72 -8.81 14.26
CA GLY A 338 39.18 -8.84 12.88
C GLY A 338 37.65 -8.76 12.78
N THR A 339 36.92 -8.68 13.89
CA THR A 339 35.47 -8.53 13.90
C THR A 339 35.03 -7.14 13.46
N ALA A 340 33.97 -7.05 12.66
CA ALA A 340 33.32 -5.79 12.34
C ALA A 340 32.58 -5.24 13.57
N GLY A 341 32.66 -3.94 13.80
CA GLY A 341 32.04 -3.33 14.95
C GLY A 341 32.00 -1.82 14.89
N VAL A 342 31.47 -1.21 15.93
CA VAL A 342 31.40 0.24 16.13
C VAL A 342 31.88 0.60 17.52
N TYR A 343 32.41 1.82 17.67
CA TYR A 343 32.65 2.37 18.99
C TYR A 343 31.40 3.11 19.48
N VAL A 344 30.97 2.77 20.69
CA VAL A 344 29.82 3.37 21.37
C VAL A 344 30.31 4.17 22.56
N ARG A 345 29.72 5.34 22.79
CA ARG A 345 30.00 6.17 23.93
C ARG A 345 29.25 5.68 25.17
N GLU A 346 29.96 5.11 26.13
CA GLU A 346 29.43 4.78 27.46
C GLU A 346 29.98 5.76 28.49
N GLY A 347 29.24 6.85 28.75
CA GLY A 347 29.71 7.95 29.61
C GLY A 347 30.89 8.71 28.99
N ALA A 348 32.09 8.58 29.59
CA ALA A 348 33.32 9.23 29.13
C ALA A 348 34.25 8.27 28.33
N VAL A 349 33.83 7.03 28.11
CA VAL A 349 34.69 5.99 27.51
C VAL A 349 34.05 5.52 26.18
N ALA A 350 34.90 5.29 25.19
CA ALA A 350 34.51 4.62 23.97
C ALA A 350 34.65 3.09 24.15
N ARG A 351 33.59 2.35 23.92
CA ARG A 351 33.57 0.89 23.98
C ARG A 351 33.31 0.29 22.63
N PHE A 352 34.11 -0.67 22.23
CA PHE A 352 33.89 -1.42 21.01
C PHE A 352 32.72 -2.40 21.22
N LYS A 353 31.76 -2.39 20.29
CA LYS A 353 30.66 -3.34 20.21
C LYS A 353 30.68 -4.02 18.84
N ALA A 354 30.66 -5.35 18.83
CA ALA A 354 30.61 -6.11 17.62
C ALA A 354 29.25 -5.92 16.90
N VAL A 355 29.27 -5.88 15.58
CA VAL A 355 28.06 -5.82 14.76
C VAL A 355 28.13 -6.90 13.68
N ASP A 356 27.00 -7.56 13.48
CA ASP A 356 26.77 -8.46 12.33
C ASP A 356 26.04 -7.68 11.26
N VAL A 357 26.70 -7.44 10.12
CA VAL A 357 26.18 -6.63 9.02
C VAL A 357 25.27 -7.50 8.16
N LEU A 358 23.97 -7.24 8.18
CA LEU A 358 22.96 -7.92 7.38
C LEU A 358 22.89 -7.38 5.95
N TYR A 359 23.02 -6.06 5.79
CA TYR A 359 22.90 -5.41 4.50
C TYR A 359 23.68 -4.08 4.44
N GLU A 360 24.28 -3.79 3.29
CA GLU A 360 24.91 -2.52 2.97
C GLU A 360 24.01 -1.69 2.05
N SER A 361 23.60 -0.50 2.50
CA SER A 361 22.85 0.48 1.72
C SER A 361 23.73 1.64 1.27
N GLU A 362 23.18 2.55 0.46
CA GLU A 362 23.88 3.79 0.09
C GLU A 362 24.24 4.63 1.31
N ASP A 363 23.37 4.68 2.30
CA ASP A 363 23.44 5.55 3.48
C ASP A 363 24.12 4.90 4.70
N GLY A 364 24.49 3.63 4.66
CA GLY A 364 25.08 2.92 5.79
C GLY A 364 24.84 1.41 5.75
N TYR A 365 24.99 0.79 6.90
CA TYR A 365 24.79 -0.63 7.11
C TYR A 365 23.56 -0.88 7.98
N VAL A 366 22.90 -2.00 7.75
CA VAL A 366 21.91 -2.58 8.66
C VAL A 366 22.59 -3.67 9.44
N ALA A 367 22.74 -3.48 10.74
CA ALA A 367 23.33 -4.46 11.64
C ALA A 367 22.24 -5.28 12.35
N ALA A 368 22.49 -6.56 12.55
CA ALA A 368 21.57 -7.44 13.26
C ALA A 368 21.30 -6.93 14.68
N LEU A 369 20.05 -7.02 15.11
CA LEU A 369 19.65 -6.73 16.47
C LEU A 369 19.77 -8.00 17.31
N ASP A 370 20.88 -8.13 18.05
CA ASP A 370 21.06 -9.21 19.03
C ASP A 370 20.84 -8.65 20.44
N GLN A 371 19.74 -9.00 21.06
CA GLN A 371 19.38 -8.59 22.42
C GLN A 371 19.85 -9.55 23.50
N THR A 372 20.64 -10.55 23.17
CA THR A 372 21.11 -11.57 24.14
C THR A 372 22.42 -11.19 24.79
N SER A 373 23.22 -10.29 24.19
CA SER A 373 24.53 -9.89 24.64
C SER A 373 24.62 -8.39 24.89
N THR A 374 25.31 -7.98 25.95
CA THR A 374 25.66 -6.57 26.22
C THR A 374 26.88 -6.09 25.41
N GLU A 375 27.56 -7.00 24.73
CA GLU A 375 28.74 -6.71 23.88
C GLU A 375 28.36 -6.36 22.44
N THR A 376 27.06 -6.52 22.09
CA THR A 376 26.50 -6.16 20.80
C THR A 376 25.88 -4.76 20.85
N LEU A 377 25.59 -4.20 19.67
CA LEU A 377 24.96 -2.89 19.52
C LEU A 377 23.48 -2.94 19.93
N TRP A 378 23.05 -1.95 20.72
CA TRP A 378 21.67 -1.84 21.20
C TRP A 378 20.97 -0.59 20.66
N PRO A 379 19.61 -0.61 20.54
CA PRO A 379 18.85 0.58 20.23
C PRO A 379 19.08 1.67 21.29
N GLY A 380 19.41 2.88 20.84
CA GLY A 380 19.70 4.01 21.72
C GLY A 380 21.17 4.21 22.04
N ASP A 381 22.05 3.28 21.66
CA ASP A 381 23.50 3.46 21.82
C ASP A 381 23.99 4.64 20.97
N GLU A 382 24.91 5.44 21.53
CA GLU A 382 25.53 6.56 20.84
C GLU A 382 26.81 6.10 20.10
N ILE A 383 26.66 5.84 18.82
CA ILE A 383 27.74 5.42 17.92
C ILE A 383 28.65 6.63 17.65
N LEU A 384 29.95 6.47 17.85
CA LEU A 384 30.96 7.47 17.56
C LEU A 384 31.29 7.49 16.05
N ILE A 385 31.35 8.69 15.47
CA ILE A 385 31.72 8.88 14.06
C ILE A 385 33.10 9.50 13.98
N GLY A 386 34.00 8.91 13.22
CA GLY A 386 35.36 9.43 12.96
C GLY A 386 36.47 8.48 13.41
N SER A 387 37.70 8.74 13.00
CA SER A 387 38.86 7.84 13.11
C SER A 387 39.76 8.04 14.34
N ASN A 388 39.31 8.72 15.36
CA ASN A 388 40.16 9.09 16.54
C ASN A 388 39.57 8.53 17.85
N TYR A 389 39.60 7.19 18.00
CA TYR A 389 39.19 6.56 19.26
C TYR A 389 40.38 5.84 19.92
#